data_e5e0863ded06f8cb4f695d0f7eaf7471
#
_entry.id   e5e0863ded06f8cb4f695d0f7eaf7471
#
_cell.length_a   1.000
_cell.length_b   1.000
_cell.length_c   1.000
_cell.angle_alpha   90.00
_cell.angle_beta   90.00
_cell.angle_gamma   90.00
#
_symmetry.space_group_name_H-M   'P 1'
#
loop_
_entity.id
_entity.type
_entity.pdbx_description
1 polymer ?
#
loop_
_entity_poly.entity_id
_entity_poly.type
_entity_poly.pdbx_seq_one_letter_code
_entity_poly.pdbx_strand_id
1 'polypeptide(L)'
;MNIVWDSENYKNDFNFVPDYGESVAELLTVEKGGKVMDLGCGTGALIPTLVNKGYKVTGVDASDNMLEIARKNNPDVEFIKKDASKLDFNNRFDGVFSNAVFHWIDDQNGLLKGINNALKTSGQLVCEFGGKGCAETVHSELERLFAKRGLKYKRTFYFPTIGEYMPLVEKNGFKVTYAVLFDRKTYLKGDLISWINMFDKAPFEGVDEEVADEIKKEAQENLKTVLCEDGKWFVDYVRLRFKGVKVL
;
A
#
# COMPACT_ATOMS: atom_id res chain seq x y z
N MET A 1 -8.98 0.16 8.89
CA MET A 1 -7.55 -0.18 8.69
C MET A 1 -7.11 -1.01 9.90
N ASN A 2 -6.63 -2.23 9.69
CA ASN A 2 -6.48 -3.25 10.73
C ASN A 2 -5.04 -3.38 11.29
N ILE A 3 -4.18 -2.37 11.16
CA ILE A 3 -2.77 -2.47 11.56
C ILE A 3 -2.34 -1.24 12.34
N VAL A 4 -1.69 -1.48 13.50
CA VAL A 4 -0.89 -0.49 14.21
C VAL A 4 0.53 -0.58 13.67
N TRP A 5 0.98 0.46 12.98
CA TRP A 5 2.29 0.51 12.32
C TRP A 5 3.41 0.74 13.35
N ASP A 6 4.42 -0.12 13.33
CA ASP A 6 5.71 0.13 13.96
C ASP A 6 6.56 0.99 13.02
N SER A 7 6.53 2.30 13.27
CA SER A 7 7.13 3.30 12.39
C SER A 7 8.67 3.31 12.41
N GLU A 8 9.30 2.83 13.47
CA GLU A 8 10.78 2.77 13.55
C GLU A 8 11.33 1.59 12.75
N ASN A 9 10.76 0.40 12.92
CA ASN A 9 11.15 -0.78 12.14
C ASN A 9 10.82 -0.62 10.65
N TYR A 10 9.69 0.02 10.32
CA TYR A 10 9.33 0.32 8.92
C TYR A 10 10.39 1.20 8.22
N LYS A 11 10.93 2.21 8.91
CA LYS A 11 11.92 3.13 8.35
C LYS A 11 13.27 2.46 8.06
N ASN A 12 13.68 1.48 8.87
CA ASN A 12 15.01 0.87 8.77
C ASN A 12 15.06 -0.24 7.71
N ASP A 13 14.01 -1.06 7.61
CA ASP A 13 14.05 -2.31 6.85
C ASP A 13 13.27 -2.27 5.53
N PHE A 14 12.35 -1.30 5.35
CA PHE A 14 11.41 -1.26 4.22
C PHE A 14 11.45 0.03 3.39
N ASN A 15 12.60 0.70 3.34
CA ASN A 15 12.83 1.92 2.54
C ASN A 15 12.65 1.75 1.02
N PHE A 16 12.53 0.53 0.52
CA PHE A 16 12.31 0.27 -0.91
C PHE A 16 10.92 0.70 -1.41
N VAL A 17 9.93 0.84 -0.53
CA VAL A 17 8.56 1.21 -0.91
C VAL A 17 8.50 2.62 -1.53
N PRO A 18 9.17 3.65 -0.99
CA PRO A 18 9.29 4.96 -1.63
C PRO A 18 10.01 4.93 -2.98
N ASP A 19 11.10 4.17 -3.13
CA ASP A 19 11.90 4.14 -4.37
C ASP A 19 11.06 3.73 -5.59
N TYR A 20 10.12 2.79 -5.39
CA TYR A 20 9.19 2.39 -6.45
C TYR A 20 8.06 3.40 -6.69
N GLY A 21 7.71 4.23 -5.68
CA GLY A 21 6.65 5.22 -5.77
C GLY A 21 6.96 6.38 -6.71
N GLU A 22 8.24 6.70 -6.94
CA GLU A 22 8.63 7.76 -7.89
C GLU A 22 8.11 7.48 -9.30
N SER A 23 8.26 6.25 -9.81
CA SER A 23 7.76 5.87 -11.13
C SER A 23 6.22 5.88 -11.22
N VAL A 24 5.52 5.75 -10.11
CA VAL A 24 4.06 5.90 -10.03
C VAL A 24 3.68 7.37 -10.16
N ALA A 25 4.42 8.27 -9.50
CA ALA A 25 4.18 9.71 -9.55
C ALA A 25 4.32 10.30 -10.96
N GLU A 26 5.06 9.63 -11.88
CA GLU A 26 5.17 10.05 -13.29
C GLU A 26 3.82 9.97 -14.05
N LEU A 27 2.91 9.11 -13.63
CA LEU A 27 1.57 9.03 -14.23
C LEU A 27 0.67 10.21 -13.85
N LEU A 28 1.01 10.92 -12.77
CA LEU A 28 0.27 12.09 -12.34
C LEU A 28 0.68 13.31 -13.16
N THR A 29 -0.26 13.81 -13.97
CA THR A 29 -0.01 14.89 -14.95
C THR A 29 -0.84 16.13 -14.62
N VAL A 30 -0.94 16.47 -13.35
CA VAL A 30 -1.56 17.70 -12.85
C VAL A 30 -0.66 18.90 -13.24
N GLU A 31 -1.25 20.06 -13.53
CA GLU A 31 -0.51 21.26 -13.82
C GLU A 31 0.33 21.74 -12.61
N LYS A 32 1.44 22.41 -12.87
CA LYS A 32 2.27 23.01 -11.81
C LYS A 32 1.43 23.98 -10.96
N GLY A 33 1.60 23.90 -9.63
CA GLY A 33 0.80 24.63 -8.67
C GLY A 33 -0.53 23.97 -8.31
N GLY A 34 -0.91 22.88 -8.97
CA GLY A 34 -2.10 22.09 -8.64
C GLY A 34 -2.02 21.44 -7.27
N LYS A 35 -3.16 21.24 -6.65
CA LYS A 35 -3.29 20.63 -5.31
C LYS A 35 -3.36 19.13 -5.43
N VAL A 36 -2.43 18.42 -4.80
CA VAL A 36 -2.36 16.95 -4.80
C VAL A 36 -2.46 16.41 -3.39
N MET A 37 -3.31 15.42 -3.20
CA MET A 37 -3.37 14.63 -1.96
C MET A 37 -2.46 13.40 -2.12
N ASP A 38 -1.53 13.20 -1.18
CA ASP A 38 -0.81 11.93 -0.99
C ASP A 38 -1.60 11.11 0.05
N LEU A 39 -2.37 10.13 -0.41
CA LEU A 39 -3.28 9.34 0.40
C LEU A 39 -2.57 8.08 0.92
N GLY A 40 -2.45 7.96 2.24
CA GLY A 40 -1.62 6.99 2.92
C GLY A 40 -0.14 7.40 2.83
N CYS A 41 0.15 8.67 3.12
CA CYS A 41 1.49 9.26 2.94
C CYS A 41 2.56 8.66 3.87
N GLY A 42 2.17 7.90 4.90
CA GLY A 42 3.07 7.29 5.86
C GLY A 42 4.02 8.32 6.49
N THR A 43 5.32 8.08 6.43
CA THR A 43 6.38 8.98 6.93
C THR A 43 6.65 10.19 6.03
N GLY A 44 5.89 10.37 4.95
CA GLY A 44 6.05 11.47 4.00
C GLY A 44 7.22 11.29 3.03
N ALA A 45 7.71 10.08 2.81
CA ALA A 45 8.91 9.82 2.01
C ALA A 45 8.74 10.18 0.52
N LEU A 46 7.52 10.12 -0.04
CA LEU A 46 7.22 10.50 -1.43
C LEU A 46 6.80 11.97 -1.60
N ILE A 47 6.61 12.69 -0.52
CA ILE A 47 6.26 14.12 -0.55
C ILE A 47 7.28 14.95 -1.36
N PRO A 48 8.61 14.80 -1.17
CA PRO A 48 9.58 15.56 -1.96
C PRO A 48 9.45 15.32 -3.46
N THR A 49 9.19 14.09 -3.89
CA THR A 49 8.97 13.75 -5.31
C THR A 49 7.78 14.52 -5.89
N LEU A 50 6.66 14.58 -5.17
CA LEU A 50 5.47 15.31 -5.60
C LEU A 50 5.68 16.84 -5.57
N VAL A 51 6.37 17.36 -4.55
CA VAL A 51 6.72 18.80 -4.46
C VAL A 51 7.66 19.21 -5.58
N ASN A 52 8.68 18.39 -5.91
CA ASN A 52 9.63 18.66 -6.99
C ASN A 52 8.95 18.67 -8.39
N LYS A 53 7.80 17.98 -8.54
CA LYS A 53 6.95 18.11 -9.75
C LYS A 53 6.18 19.44 -9.80
N GLY A 54 6.29 20.24 -8.75
CA GLY A 54 5.66 21.57 -8.65
C GLY A 54 4.24 21.55 -8.06
N TYR A 55 3.84 20.47 -7.38
CA TYR A 55 2.51 20.35 -6.77
C TYR A 55 2.45 20.96 -5.36
N LYS A 56 1.27 21.44 -4.98
CA LYS A 56 0.94 21.79 -3.59
C LYS A 56 0.40 20.54 -2.91
N VAL A 57 1.22 19.90 -2.10
CA VAL A 57 0.92 18.57 -1.55
C VAL A 57 0.26 18.69 -0.19
N THR A 58 -0.77 17.86 0.05
CA THR A 58 -1.35 17.59 1.38
C THR A 58 -1.19 16.09 1.64
N GLY A 59 -0.45 15.72 2.69
CA GLY A 59 -0.33 14.34 3.14
C GLY A 59 -1.52 13.91 4.00
N VAL A 60 -2.07 12.74 3.72
CA VAL A 60 -3.19 12.17 4.50
C VAL A 60 -2.83 10.75 4.93
N ASP A 61 -2.91 10.46 6.22
CA ASP A 61 -2.69 9.11 6.78
C ASP A 61 -3.59 8.90 8.00
N ALA A 62 -3.85 7.66 8.36
CA ALA A 62 -4.64 7.30 9.53
C ALA A 62 -3.79 7.17 10.81
N SER A 63 -2.48 7.02 10.69
CA SER A 63 -1.53 6.77 11.79
C SER A 63 -0.93 8.08 12.32
N ASP A 64 -1.16 8.38 13.61
CA ASP A 64 -0.51 9.54 14.26
C ASP A 64 1.01 9.42 14.27
N ASN A 65 1.53 8.22 14.54
CA ASN A 65 2.97 7.97 14.60
C ASN A 65 3.65 8.24 13.25
N MET A 66 3.03 7.81 12.15
CA MET A 66 3.52 8.08 10.80
C MET A 66 3.48 9.57 10.48
N LEU A 67 2.38 10.25 10.80
CA LEU A 67 2.21 11.69 10.56
C LEU A 67 3.17 12.54 11.40
N GLU A 68 3.52 12.11 12.60
CA GLU A 68 4.53 12.80 13.41
C GLU A 68 5.90 12.81 12.71
N ILE A 69 6.31 11.67 12.15
CA ILE A 69 7.54 11.56 11.37
C ILE A 69 7.44 12.38 10.08
N ALA A 70 6.30 12.29 9.39
CA ALA A 70 6.07 13.02 8.14
C ALA A 70 6.22 14.54 8.32
N ARG A 71 5.66 15.11 9.41
CA ARG A 71 5.79 16.54 9.76
C ARG A 71 7.24 16.94 10.06
N LYS A 72 8.01 16.06 10.74
CA LYS A 72 9.44 16.31 10.98
C LYS A 72 10.25 16.32 9.69
N ASN A 73 9.93 15.42 8.77
CA ASN A 73 10.64 15.27 7.50
C ASN A 73 10.27 16.37 6.47
N ASN A 74 9.04 16.90 6.54
CA ASN A 74 8.48 17.85 5.57
C ASN A 74 7.72 18.97 6.28
N PRO A 75 8.41 19.90 7.00
CA PRO A 75 7.78 20.88 7.89
C PRO A 75 6.86 21.89 7.19
N ASP A 76 7.06 22.14 5.89
CA ASP A 76 6.29 23.08 5.09
C ASP A 76 5.05 22.46 4.43
N VAL A 77 4.75 21.18 4.70
CA VAL A 77 3.64 20.44 4.08
C VAL A 77 2.51 20.23 5.09
N GLU A 78 1.27 20.43 4.64
CA GLU A 78 0.09 20.12 5.43
C GLU A 78 -0.11 18.61 5.58
N PHE A 79 -0.29 18.13 6.82
CA PHE A 79 -0.59 16.74 7.12
C PHE A 79 -1.88 16.60 7.92
N ILE A 80 -2.81 15.78 7.43
CA ILE A 80 -4.15 15.58 8.00
C ILE A 80 -4.31 14.10 8.40
N LYS A 81 -4.70 13.87 9.66
CA LYS A 81 -5.09 12.52 10.10
C LYS A 81 -6.49 12.21 9.61
N LYS A 82 -6.62 11.16 8.79
CA LYS A 82 -7.91 10.70 8.30
C LYS A 82 -7.86 9.25 7.80
N ASP A 83 -8.92 8.50 8.08
CA ASP A 83 -9.15 7.19 7.50
C ASP A 83 -9.50 7.33 6.01
N ALA A 84 -8.79 6.61 5.14
CA ALA A 84 -8.98 6.69 3.70
C ALA A 84 -10.40 6.24 3.24
N SER A 85 -11.08 5.38 4.01
CA SER A 85 -12.46 4.96 3.74
C SER A 85 -13.52 5.99 4.18
N LYS A 86 -13.10 7.06 4.89
CA LYS A 86 -13.96 8.08 5.48
C LYS A 86 -13.52 9.50 5.12
N LEU A 87 -13.06 9.70 3.87
CA LEU A 87 -12.70 11.03 3.38
C LEU A 87 -13.95 11.92 3.26
N ASP A 88 -13.85 13.14 3.78
CA ASP A 88 -14.93 14.15 3.76
C ASP A 88 -14.54 15.43 3.00
N PHE A 89 -13.47 15.35 2.19
CA PHE A 89 -13.09 16.46 1.31
C PHE A 89 -14.08 16.59 0.15
N ASN A 90 -14.27 17.83 -0.31
CA ASN A 90 -15.15 18.12 -1.42
C ASN A 90 -14.46 19.05 -2.43
N ASN A 91 -14.30 18.60 -3.67
CA ASN A 91 -13.74 19.36 -4.80
C ASN A 91 -12.46 20.16 -4.45
N ARG A 92 -11.58 19.55 -3.65
CA ARG A 92 -10.39 20.23 -3.10
C ARG A 92 -9.14 20.01 -3.95
N PHE A 93 -8.97 18.82 -4.53
CA PHE A 93 -7.71 18.40 -5.13
C PHE A 93 -7.82 18.25 -6.65
N ASP A 94 -6.73 18.58 -7.34
CA ASP A 94 -6.56 18.37 -8.78
C ASP A 94 -6.04 16.95 -9.08
N GLY A 95 -5.38 16.34 -8.07
CA GLY A 95 -4.91 14.95 -8.13
C GLY A 95 -4.93 14.26 -6.78
N VAL A 96 -5.08 12.95 -6.81
CA VAL A 96 -4.84 12.04 -5.68
C VAL A 96 -3.78 11.04 -6.12
N PHE A 97 -2.72 10.97 -5.34
CA PHE A 97 -1.66 9.98 -5.46
C PHE A 97 -1.77 9.02 -4.28
N SER A 98 -1.54 7.73 -4.51
CA SER A 98 -1.48 6.74 -3.43
C SER A 98 -0.55 5.59 -3.80
N ASN A 99 0.35 5.21 -2.90
CA ASN A 99 1.29 4.11 -3.12
C ASN A 99 1.29 3.14 -1.94
N ALA A 100 1.05 1.86 -2.22
CA ALA A 100 1.06 0.74 -1.26
C ALA A 100 0.02 0.85 -0.12
N VAL A 101 -1.17 1.40 -0.39
CA VAL A 101 -2.21 1.67 0.63
C VAL A 101 -3.49 0.86 0.42
N PHE A 102 -4.03 0.79 -0.79
CA PHE A 102 -5.40 0.32 -1.05
C PHE A 102 -5.65 -1.13 -0.60
N HIS A 103 -4.64 -1.98 -0.64
CA HIS A 103 -4.74 -3.38 -0.19
C HIS A 103 -4.96 -3.54 1.34
N TRP A 104 -4.81 -2.47 2.12
CA TRP A 104 -5.08 -2.44 3.55
C TRP A 104 -6.51 -2.07 3.91
N ILE A 105 -7.34 -1.69 2.93
CA ILE A 105 -8.65 -1.10 3.14
C ILE A 105 -9.74 -2.10 2.74
N ASP A 106 -10.64 -2.43 3.66
CA ASP A 106 -11.73 -3.37 3.40
C ASP A 106 -12.86 -2.72 2.59
N ASP A 107 -13.22 -1.47 2.95
CA ASP A 107 -14.27 -0.72 2.24
C ASP A 107 -13.74 0.02 1.02
N GLN A 108 -13.57 -0.70 -0.06
CA GLN A 108 -13.09 -0.17 -1.35
C GLN A 108 -14.09 0.81 -2.00
N ASN A 109 -15.40 0.62 -1.78
CA ASN A 109 -16.40 1.55 -2.31
C ASN A 109 -16.36 2.89 -1.55
N GLY A 110 -16.29 2.86 -0.22
CA GLY A 110 -16.13 4.07 0.60
C GLY A 110 -14.85 4.83 0.23
N LEU A 111 -13.73 4.11 0.06
CA LEU A 111 -12.46 4.66 -0.39
C LEU A 111 -12.59 5.40 -1.74
N LEU A 112 -13.07 4.72 -2.78
CA LEU A 112 -13.14 5.28 -4.13
C LEU A 112 -14.15 6.44 -4.22
N LYS A 113 -15.30 6.32 -3.54
CA LYS A 113 -16.29 7.40 -3.44
C LYS A 113 -15.73 8.63 -2.72
N GLY A 114 -15.00 8.41 -1.61
CA GLY A 114 -14.34 9.50 -0.87
C GLY A 114 -13.29 10.22 -1.72
N ILE A 115 -12.48 9.47 -2.48
CA ILE A 115 -11.50 10.03 -3.41
C ILE A 115 -12.19 10.82 -4.53
N ASN A 116 -13.25 10.27 -5.12
CA ASN A 116 -14.01 10.95 -6.16
C ASN A 116 -14.56 12.29 -5.65
N ASN A 117 -15.17 12.31 -4.46
CA ASN A 117 -15.68 13.55 -3.84
C ASN A 117 -14.56 14.56 -3.56
N ALA A 118 -13.38 14.10 -3.14
CA ALA A 118 -12.23 14.95 -2.84
C ALA A 118 -11.64 15.63 -4.10
N LEU A 119 -11.75 14.95 -5.24
CA LEU A 119 -11.25 15.47 -6.51
C LEU A 119 -12.18 16.51 -7.13
N LYS A 120 -11.59 17.50 -7.77
CA LYS A 120 -12.27 18.41 -8.68
C LYS A 120 -12.69 17.67 -9.96
N THR A 121 -13.58 18.26 -10.74
CA THR A 121 -13.91 17.77 -12.09
C THR A 121 -12.64 17.60 -12.91
N SER A 122 -12.54 16.49 -13.64
CA SER A 122 -11.37 16.07 -14.40
C SER A 122 -10.10 15.83 -13.55
N GLY A 123 -10.22 15.81 -12.23
CA GLY A 123 -9.13 15.46 -11.31
C GLY A 123 -8.67 14.01 -11.51
N GLN A 124 -7.40 13.75 -11.21
CA GLN A 124 -6.74 12.48 -11.50
C GLN A 124 -6.55 11.65 -10.23
N LEU A 125 -6.81 10.36 -10.30
CA LEU A 125 -6.40 9.35 -9.33
C LEU A 125 -5.28 8.53 -9.95
N VAL A 126 -4.11 8.52 -9.30
CA VAL A 126 -2.99 7.64 -9.65
C VAL A 126 -2.65 6.79 -8.45
N CYS A 127 -2.64 5.47 -8.63
CA CYS A 127 -2.45 4.53 -7.54
C CYS A 127 -1.63 3.31 -7.95
N GLU A 128 -0.81 2.82 -7.02
CA GLU A 128 -0.19 1.50 -7.09
C GLU A 128 -0.34 0.78 -5.74
N PHE A 129 -0.75 -0.50 -5.79
CA PHE A 129 -0.87 -1.35 -4.61
C PHE A 129 -0.72 -2.83 -4.97
N GLY A 130 -0.76 -3.73 -3.98
CA GLY A 130 -0.68 -5.17 -4.23
C GLY A 130 -1.86 -5.66 -5.05
N GLY A 131 -1.60 -6.36 -6.15
CA GLY A 131 -2.60 -7.01 -6.98
C GLY A 131 -2.63 -8.52 -6.81
N LYS A 132 -3.47 -9.21 -7.59
CA LYS A 132 -3.64 -10.66 -7.53
C LYS A 132 -2.31 -11.38 -7.71
N GLY A 133 -1.99 -12.29 -6.78
CA GLY A 133 -0.73 -13.01 -6.74
C GLY A 133 0.37 -12.35 -5.90
N CYS A 134 0.12 -11.17 -5.31
CA CYS A 134 1.12 -10.48 -4.48
C CYS A 134 1.46 -11.30 -3.24
N ALA A 135 2.76 -11.62 -3.05
CA ALA A 135 3.30 -12.46 -1.98
C ALA A 135 2.62 -13.85 -1.87
N GLU A 136 2.14 -14.37 -3.00
CA GLU A 136 1.36 -15.62 -3.03
C GLU A 136 2.16 -16.81 -2.52
N THR A 137 3.46 -16.87 -2.82
CA THR A 137 4.35 -17.93 -2.33
C THR A 137 4.40 -17.96 -0.81
N VAL A 138 4.47 -16.79 -0.17
CA VAL A 138 4.49 -16.70 1.31
C VAL A 138 3.12 -17.05 1.90
N HIS A 139 2.05 -16.45 1.37
CA HIS A 139 0.69 -16.68 1.88
C HIS A 139 0.25 -18.15 1.73
N SER A 140 0.56 -18.80 0.61
CA SER A 140 0.24 -20.21 0.37
C SER A 140 0.99 -21.12 1.34
N GLU A 141 2.25 -20.85 1.63
CA GLU A 141 3.01 -21.63 2.60
C GLU A 141 2.49 -21.43 4.03
N LEU A 142 2.19 -20.20 4.44
CA LEU A 142 1.59 -19.94 5.74
C LEU A 142 0.24 -20.65 5.88
N GLU A 143 -0.62 -20.59 4.86
CA GLU A 143 -1.91 -21.29 4.84
C GLU A 143 -1.73 -22.80 5.04
N ARG A 144 -0.76 -23.42 4.34
CA ARG A 144 -0.41 -24.83 4.48
C ARG A 144 0.06 -25.18 5.89
N LEU A 145 0.92 -24.34 6.50
CA LEU A 145 1.49 -24.57 7.83
C LEU A 145 0.46 -24.40 8.96
N PHE A 146 -0.45 -23.43 8.82
CA PHE A 146 -1.60 -23.27 9.73
C PHE A 146 -2.50 -24.49 9.65
N ALA A 147 -2.88 -24.93 8.45
CA ALA A 147 -3.73 -26.11 8.24
C ALA A 147 -3.10 -27.38 8.84
N LYS A 148 -1.77 -27.57 8.69
CA LYS A 148 -1.01 -28.69 9.28
C LYS A 148 -1.17 -28.76 10.81
N ARG A 149 -1.42 -27.61 11.46
CA ARG A 149 -1.60 -27.49 12.93
C ARG A 149 -3.07 -27.40 13.35
N GLY A 150 -4.02 -27.62 12.43
CA GLY A 150 -5.45 -27.48 12.69
C GLY A 150 -5.90 -26.03 12.90
N LEU A 151 -5.07 -25.06 12.53
CA LEU A 151 -5.34 -23.64 12.62
C LEU A 151 -5.87 -23.10 11.28
N LYS A 152 -6.58 -21.97 11.33
CA LYS A 152 -7.10 -21.29 10.14
C LYS A 152 -6.28 -20.05 9.86
N TYR A 153 -5.60 -20.02 8.71
CA TYR A 153 -4.97 -18.81 8.19
C TYR A 153 -6.02 -17.91 7.53
N LYS A 154 -6.01 -16.63 7.86
CA LYS A 154 -6.90 -15.64 7.27
C LYS A 154 -6.08 -14.60 6.51
N ARG A 155 -6.20 -14.59 5.18
CA ARG A 155 -5.61 -13.53 4.35
C ARG A 155 -6.28 -12.19 4.68
N THR A 156 -5.48 -11.20 5.00
CA THR A 156 -5.94 -9.88 5.45
C THR A 156 -5.86 -8.82 4.37
N PHE A 157 -5.17 -9.12 3.27
CA PHE A 157 -4.98 -8.18 2.17
C PHE A 157 -6.03 -8.33 1.08
N TYR A 158 -6.40 -7.21 0.48
CA TYR A 158 -7.21 -7.18 -0.72
C TYR A 158 -6.31 -7.05 -1.96
N PHE A 159 -6.11 -8.15 -2.68
CA PHE A 159 -5.27 -8.23 -3.88
C PHE A 159 -6.12 -8.58 -5.11
N PRO A 160 -6.72 -7.58 -5.79
CA PRO A 160 -7.59 -7.83 -6.95
C PRO A 160 -6.79 -7.99 -8.25
N THR A 161 -7.46 -8.59 -9.24
CA THR A 161 -7.07 -8.50 -10.66
C THR A 161 -7.48 -7.16 -11.27
N ILE A 162 -6.97 -6.84 -12.48
CA ILE A 162 -7.45 -5.69 -13.27
C ILE A 162 -8.97 -5.83 -13.53
N GLY A 163 -9.42 -7.04 -13.93
CA GLY A 163 -10.84 -7.29 -14.27
C GLY A 163 -11.79 -7.16 -13.08
N GLU A 164 -11.32 -7.33 -11.85
CA GLU A 164 -12.10 -7.13 -10.63
C GLU A 164 -12.11 -5.65 -10.19
N TYR A 165 -10.97 -4.97 -10.30
CA TYR A 165 -10.82 -3.64 -9.68
C TYR A 165 -11.22 -2.48 -10.60
N MET A 166 -10.90 -2.55 -11.90
CA MET A 166 -11.20 -1.43 -12.80
C MET A 166 -12.70 -1.17 -12.97
N PRO A 167 -13.59 -2.18 -13.07
CA PRO A 167 -15.04 -1.95 -13.04
C PRO A 167 -15.51 -1.26 -11.75
N LEU A 168 -14.89 -1.55 -10.61
CA LEU A 168 -15.20 -0.88 -9.35
C LEU A 168 -14.79 0.60 -9.38
N VAL A 169 -13.62 0.92 -9.94
CA VAL A 169 -13.13 2.28 -10.14
C VAL A 169 -14.09 3.06 -11.03
N GLU A 170 -14.52 2.48 -12.17
CA GLU A 170 -15.45 3.12 -13.11
C GLU A 170 -16.84 3.32 -12.50
N LYS A 171 -17.36 2.33 -11.76
CA LYS A 171 -18.63 2.45 -11.02
C LYS A 171 -18.62 3.62 -10.02
N ASN A 172 -17.47 3.99 -9.50
CA ASN A 172 -17.30 5.12 -8.57
C ASN A 172 -16.97 6.45 -9.28
N GLY A 173 -17.28 6.57 -10.58
CA GLY A 173 -17.25 7.83 -11.32
C GLY A 173 -15.88 8.22 -11.87
N PHE A 174 -15.06 7.24 -12.21
CA PHE A 174 -13.79 7.43 -12.88
C PHE A 174 -13.80 6.84 -14.30
N LYS A 175 -13.12 7.50 -15.23
CA LYS A 175 -12.68 6.90 -16.48
C LYS A 175 -11.29 6.33 -16.30
N VAL A 176 -11.13 5.01 -16.39
CA VAL A 176 -9.80 4.39 -16.33
C VAL A 176 -9.07 4.67 -17.65
N THR A 177 -7.86 5.27 -17.55
CA THR A 177 -7.05 5.63 -18.72
C THR A 177 -5.74 4.83 -18.79
N TYR A 178 -5.39 4.15 -17.72
CA TYR A 178 -4.22 3.27 -17.64
C TYR A 178 -4.47 2.21 -16.55
N ALA A 179 -4.14 0.97 -16.82
CA ALA A 179 -4.08 -0.09 -15.82
C ALA A 179 -3.08 -1.16 -16.24
N VAL A 180 -2.26 -1.62 -15.31
CA VAL A 180 -1.31 -2.71 -15.50
C VAL A 180 -1.19 -3.53 -14.22
N LEU A 181 -1.09 -4.85 -14.39
CA LEU A 181 -0.74 -5.81 -13.35
C LEU A 181 0.59 -6.44 -13.77
N PHE A 182 1.59 -6.41 -12.89
CA PHE A 182 2.94 -6.87 -13.21
C PHE A 182 3.69 -7.38 -12.00
N ASP A 183 4.59 -8.32 -12.24
CA ASP A 183 5.45 -8.90 -11.21
C ASP A 183 6.56 -7.93 -10.81
N ARG A 184 6.84 -7.89 -9.52
CA ARG A 184 7.93 -7.10 -8.95
C ARG A 184 8.62 -7.90 -7.85
N LYS A 185 9.60 -8.72 -8.21
CA LYS A 185 10.45 -9.37 -7.22
C LYS A 185 11.14 -8.29 -6.38
N THR A 186 10.87 -8.29 -5.08
CA THR A 186 11.31 -7.23 -4.17
C THR A 186 12.29 -7.78 -3.15
N TYR A 187 13.47 -7.18 -3.10
CA TYR A 187 14.50 -7.49 -2.11
C TYR A 187 14.07 -7.04 -0.70
N LEU A 188 14.32 -7.89 0.29
CA LEU A 188 14.15 -7.59 1.70
C LEU A 188 15.52 -7.30 2.33
N LYS A 189 15.64 -6.22 3.08
CA LYS A 189 16.86 -5.93 3.87
C LYS A 189 17.05 -6.92 5.01
N GLY A 190 15.94 -7.42 5.57
CA GLY A 190 15.90 -8.45 6.59
C GLY A 190 15.62 -9.84 6.01
N ASP A 191 15.08 -10.72 6.83
CA ASP A 191 14.65 -12.05 6.48
C ASP A 191 13.13 -12.15 6.29
N LEU A 192 12.63 -13.34 5.94
CA LEU A 192 11.21 -13.58 5.74
C LEU A 192 10.41 -13.45 7.04
N ILE A 193 10.99 -13.83 8.19
CA ILE A 193 10.33 -13.70 9.49
C ILE A 193 10.07 -12.22 9.80
N SER A 194 11.04 -11.36 9.54
CA SER A 194 10.89 -9.90 9.71
C SER A 194 9.77 -9.35 8.84
N TRP A 195 9.66 -9.83 7.58
CA TRP A 195 8.57 -9.45 6.69
C TRP A 195 7.20 -9.91 7.22
N ILE A 196 7.07 -11.16 7.68
CA ILE A 196 5.82 -11.70 8.25
C ILE A 196 5.42 -10.87 9.48
N ASN A 197 6.36 -10.59 10.39
CA ASN A 197 6.09 -9.82 11.59
C ASN A 197 5.65 -8.38 11.30
N MET A 198 6.12 -7.78 10.21
CA MET A 198 5.76 -6.42 9.82
C MET A 198 4.42 -6.35 9.09
N PHE A 199 4.21 -7.20 8.09
CA PHE A 199 3.10 -7.06 7.14
C PHE A 199 1.98 -8.07 7.36
N ASP A 200 2.26 -9.27 7.86
CA ASP A 200 1.28 -10.36 7.95
C ASP A 200 1.11 -10.87 9.40
N LYS A 201 1.12 -9.94 10.34
CA LYS A 201 0.99 -10.21 11.77
C LYS A 201 -0.42 -10.65 12.17
N ALA A 202 -1.45 -10.08 11.54
CA ALA A 202 -2.85 -10.28 11.94
C ALA A 202 -3.31 -11.76 11.95
N PRO A 203 -2.91 -12.64 11.02
CA PRO A 203 -3.26 -14.06 11.07
C PRO A 203 -2.78 -14.80 12.32
N PHE A 204 -1.76 -14.27 12.99
CA PHE A 204 -1.17 -14.87 14.21
C PHE A 204 -1.84 -14.39 15.50
N GLU A 205 -2.78 -13.46 15.43
CA GLU A 205 -3.51 -13.00 16.61
C GLU A 205 -4.30 -14.15 17.25
N GLY A 206 -4.03 -14.41 18.54
CA GLY A 206 -4.66 -15.50 19.29
C GLY A 206 -4.02 -16.89 19.07
N VAL A 207 -2.97 -16.99 18.26
CA VAL A 207 -2.13 -18.18 18.17
C VAL A 207 -1.12 -18.15 19.32
N ASP A 208 -0.85 -19.31 19.93
CA ASP A 208 0.20 -19.47 20.94
C ASP A 208 1.56 -19.01 20.39
N GLU A 209 2.35 -18.30 21.21
CA GLU A 209 3.59 -17.65 20.76
C GLU A 209 4.64 -18.65 20.28
N GLU A 210 4.77 -19.80 20.97
CA GLU A 210 5.69 -20.87 20.56
C GLU A 210 5.28 -21.45 19.20
N VAL A 211 3.97 -21.71 19.02
CA VAL A 211 3.42 -22.23 17.77
C VAL A 211 3.57 -21.21 16.64
N ALA A 212 3.36 -19.92 16.90
CA ALA A 212 3.54 -18.85 15.92
C ALA A 212 4.99 -18.77 15.44
N ASP A 213 5.94 -18.86 16.36
CA ASP A 213 7.39 -18.82 16.05
C ASP A 213 7.83 -20.06 15.27
N GLU A 214 7.32 -21.25 15.61
CA GLU A 214 7.57 -22.48 14.85
C GLU A 214 7.06 -22.33 13.40
N ILE A 215 5.84 -21.83 13.20
CA ILE A 215 5.27 -21.62 11.86
C ILE A 215 6.16 -20.69 11.03
N LYS A 216 6.60 -19.56 11.59
CA LYS A 216 7.45 -18.58 10.90
C LYS A 216 8.81 -19.18 10.52
N LYS A 217 9.43 -19.92 11.45
CA LYS A 217 10.72 -20.59 11.21
C LYS A 217 10.58 -21.68 10.13
N GLU A 218 9.53 -22.51 10.21
CA GLU A 218 9.26 -23.55 9.21
C GLU A 218 8.98 -22.93 7.83
N ALA A 219 8.21 -21.83 7.77
CA ALA A 219 7.95 -21.10 6.53
C ALA A 219 9.26 -20.56 5.91
N GLN A 220 10.11 -19.93 6.72
CA GLN A 220 11.39 -19.41 6.24
C GLN A 220 12.30 -20.51 5.71
N GLU A 221 12.40 -21.65 6.38
CA GLU A 221 13.23 -22.77 5.92
C GLU A 221 12.68 -23.39 4.63
N ASN A 222 11.37 -23.61 4.54
CA ASN A 222 10.74 -24.20 3.36
C ASN A 222 10.84 -23.28 2.13
N LEU A 223 10.77 -21.98 2.32
CA LEU A 223 10.81 -21.01 1.23
C LEU A 223 12.23 -20.54 0.86
N LYS A 224 13.25 -20.99 1.58
CA LYS A 224 14.64 -20.57 1.36
C LYS A 224 15.14 -20.85 -0.06
N THR A 225 14.79 -21.99 -0.62
CA THR A 225 15.19 -22.36 -1.99
C THR A 225 14.47 -21.58 -3.08
N VAL A 226 13.33 -20.94 -2.75
CA VAL A 226 12.48 -20.22 -3.71
C VAL A 226 12.64 -18.70 -3.59
N LEU A 227 12.76 -18.21 -2.35
CA LEU A 227 12.74 -16.77 -2.05
C LEU A 227 14.09 -16.23 -1.53
N CYS A 228 15.14 -17.07 -1.42
CA CYS A 228 16.46 -16.61 -0.99
C CYS A 228 17.50 -16.93 -2.06
N GLU A 229 18.20 -15.91 -2.54
CA GLU A 229 19.27 -16.02 -3.55
C GLU A 229 20.53 -15.36 -2.98
N ASP A 230 21.65 -16.08 -2.97
CA ASP A 230 22.93 -15.59 -2.44
C ASP A 230 22.82 -14.99 -1.03
N GLY A 231 22.01 -15.60 -0.17
CA GLY A 231 21.76 -15.14 1.20
C GLY A 231 20.86 -13.92 1.30
N LYS A 232 20.28 -13.44 0.20
CA LYS A 232 19.37 -12.31 0.14
C LYS A 232 17.93 -12.80 -0.03
N TRP A 233 17.04 -12.31 0.82
CA TRP A 233 15.62 -12.64 0.75
C TRP A 233 14.86 -11.73 -0.20
N PHE A 234 13.89 -12.31 -0.89
CA PHE A 234 12.98 -11.61 -1.80
C PHE A 234 11.54 -12.01 -1.50
N VAL A 235 10.59 -11.18 -1.94
CA VAL A 235 9.17 -11.52 -1.97
C VAL A 235 8.64 -11.30 -3.39
N ASP A 236 7.79 -12.22 -3.84
CA ASP A 236 7.13 -12.26 -5.13
C ASP A 236 5.94 -11.28 -5.17
N TYR A 237 6.25 -9.97 -5.14
CA TYR A 237 5.19 -8.98 -5.25
C TYR A 237 4.61 -8.92 -6.65
N VAL A 238 3.28 -8.76 -6.69
CA VAL A 238 2.54 -8.35 -7.89
C VAL A 238 1.91 -7.00 -7.61
N ARG A 239 2.06 -6.05 -8.55
CA ARG A 239 1.55 -4.70 -8.39
C ARG A 239 0.46 -4.41 -9.41
N LEU A 240 -0.65 -3.88 -8.92
CA LEU A 240 -1.70 -3.25 -9.72
C LEU A 240 -1.47 -1.74 -9.69
N ARG A 241 -1.13 -1.18 -10.86
CA ARG A 241 -0.96 0.27 -11.07
C ARG A 241 -2.02 0.77 -12.02
N PHE A 242 -2.68 1.87 -11.68
CA PHE A 242 -3.70 2.44 -12.55
C PHE A 242 -3.78 3.97 -12.45
N LYS A 243 -4.38 4.56 -13.48
CA LYS A 243 -4.80 5.95 -13.52
C LYS A 243 -6.27 6.03 -13.90
N GLY A 244 -7.04 6.77 -13.10
CA GLY A 244 -8.42 7.15 -13.36
C GLY A 244 -8.57 8.67 -13.41
N VAL A 245 -9.49 9.15 -14.22
CA VAL A 245 -9.86 10.56 -14.31
C VAL A 245 -11.31 10.69 -13.88
N LYS A 246 -11.59 11.58 -12.92
CA LYS A 246 -12.97 11.84 -12.48
C LYS A 246 -13.80 12.31 -13.66
N VAL A 247 -14.90 11.61 -13.93
CA VAL A 247 -15.94 12.03 -14.88
C VAL A 247 -16.97 12.92 -14.19
N LEU A 248 -17.71 13.68 -14.97
CA LEU A 248 -18.75 14.60 -14.47
C LEU A 248 -19.86 13.87 -13.73
#